data_eb04bc38d4e2b8119e403ea023e931fc
#
_entry.id   eb04bc38d4e2b8119e403ea023e931fc
#
_cell.length_a   1.000
_cell.length_b   1.000
_cell.length_c   1.000
_cell.angle_alpha   90.00
_cell.angle_beta   90.00
_cell.angle_gamma   90.00
#
_symmetry.space_group_name_H-M   'P 1'
#
loop_
_entity.id
_entity.type
_entity.pdbx_description
1 polymer ?
#
loop_
_entity_poly.entity_id
_entity_poly.type
_entity_poly.pdbx_seq_one_letter_code
_entity_poly.pdbx_strand_id
1 'polypeptide(L)'
;LKAENVVERINITRRISIASPYPAILLEKEGLLVAADLHIGLEDESEEKGIHIPAPILPTIIKHVITPAIELGCSGVILLGDVKHEFAKVTGAEWFGVKKLISKLRERNLKVEVVRGNHDNYIIKILKELDVPLHDPYLELSGIILTHGHKTLIEKGGKAVIMGHEHPAITLKDDVGIKHKFKAFIDLQTSGGRYLVLPSVSPLAYGSEFNEVPADKMLSPILRTLDLSEAVPYVIEAGVVVKRFPKIGYL
;
A
#
# COMPACT_ATOMS: atom_id res chain seq x y z
N LEU A 1 -18.32 -22.70 -6.70
CA LEU A 1 -16.88 -22.53 -6.90
C LEU A 1 -16.66 -21.13 -7.47
N LYS A 2 -16.28 -20.16 -6.62
CA LYS A 2 -15.77 -18.89 -7.14
C LYS A 2 -14.44 -19.21 -7.83
N ALA A 3 -14.31 -18.89 -9.11
CA ALA A 3 -13.04 -18.96 -9.80
C ALA A 3 -12.02 -18.15 -8.97
N GLU A 4 -10.94 -18.78 -8.54
CA GLU A 4 -9.82 -18.05 -7.96
C GLU A 4 -9.30 -17.14 -9.07
N ASN A 5 -9.38 -15.83 -8.85
CA ASN A 5 -8.90 -14.86 -9.83
C ASN A 5 -7.38 -15.03 -9.95
N VAL A 6 -6.92 -15.42 -11.12
CA VAL A 6 -5.50 -15.52 -11.46
C VAL A 6 -4.88 -14.12 -11.30
N VAL A 7 -3.70 -14.06 -10.68
CA VAL A 7 -2.98 -12.78 -10.54
C VAL A 7 -2.39 -12.37 -11.89
N GLU A 8 -2.81 -11.21 -12.36
CA GLU A 8 -2.35 -10.64 -13.62
C GLU A 8 -1.42 -9.46 -13.38
N ARG A 9 -0.52 -9.19 -14.33
CA ARG A 9 0.38 -8.03 -14.31
C ARG A 9 -0.19 -6.92 -15.14
N ILE A 10 -0.50 -5.77 -14.51
CA ILE A 10 -0.82 -4.53 -15.23
C ILE A 10 0.45 -3.67 -15.21
N ASN A 11 1.12 -3.58 -16.37
CA ASN A 11 2.38 -2.86 -16.48
C ASN A 11 2.20 -1.34 -16.37
N ILE A 12 2.83 -0.72 -15.39
CA ILE A 12 2.98 0.75 -15.28
C ILE A 12 4.25 1.18 -16.04
N THR A 13 5.33 0.42 -15.85
CA THR A 13 6.59 0.57 -16.58
C THR A 13 7.17 -0.82 -16.89
N ARG A 14 8.30 -0.89 -17.61
CA ARG A 14 9.02 -2.16 -17.78
C ARG A 14 9.54 -2.78 -16.49
N ARG A 15 9.52 -2.02 -15.38
CA ARG A 15 10.10 -2.42 -14.09
C ARG A 15 9.08 -2.54 -12.98
N ILE A 16 7.88 -2.00 -13.16
CA ILE A 16 6.85 -1.91 -12.13
C ILE A 16 5.53 -2.34 -12.74
N SER A 17 4.89 -3.33 -12.13
CA SER A 17 3.56 -3.83 -12.50
C SER A 17 2.65 -3.88 -11.28
N ILE A 18 1.36 -3.57 -11.46
CA ILE A 18 0.35 -3.85 -10.43
C ILE A 18 0.06 -5.34 -10.43
N ALA A 19 0.00 -5.94 -9.25
CA ALA A 19 -0.37 -7.35 -9.03
C ALA A 19 -1.91 -7.48 -8.97
N SER A 20 -2.58 -7.30 -10.11
CA SER A 20 -4.06 -7.34 -10.18
C SER A 20 -4.61 -8.73 -9.85
N PRO A 21 -5.67 -8.84 -9.04
CA PRO A 21 -6.48 -7.78 -8.45
C PRO A 21 -6.13 -7.44 -6.98
N TYR A 22 -4.86 -7.41 -6.61
CA TYR A 22 -4.42 -7.16 -5.24
C TYR A 22 -3.81 -5.76 -5.05
N PRO A 23 -3.91 -5.16 -3.85
CA PRO A 23 -3.35 -3.83 -3.53
C PRO A 23 -1.83 -3.89 -3.31
N ALA A 24 -1.12 -4.37 -4.31
CA ALA A 24 0.33 -4.55 -4.29
C ALA A 24 0.91 -4.37 -5.68
N ILE A 25 2.21 -4.12 -5.76
CA ILE A 25 2.96 -4.05 -7.01
C ILE A 25 4.12 -5.04 -7.02
N LEU A 26 4.54 -5.44 -8.22
CA LEU A 26 5.73 -6.22 -8.47
C LEU A 26 6.86 -5.32 -8.98
N LEU A 27 8.03 -5.41 -8.36
CA LEU A 27 9.30 -4.91 -8.91
C LEU A 27 9.88 -6.03 -9.78
N GLU A 28 9.71 -5.89 -11.10
CA GLU A 28 9.98 -6.96 -12.07
C GLU A 28 11.42 -7.48 -12.05
N LYS A 29 12.39 -6.55 -11.96
CA LYS A 29 13.81 -6.89 -11.98
C LYS A 29 14.26 -7.56 -10.69
N GLU A 30 13.75 -7.08 -9.56
CA GLU A 30 14.10 -7.52 -8.22
C GLU A 30 13.35 -8.79 -7.82
N GLY A 31 12.22 -9.08 -8.48
CA GLY A 31 11.32 -10.17 -8.10
C GLY A 31 10.72 -9.99 -6.72
N LEU A 32 10.41 -8.73 -6.34
CA LEU A 32 9.89 -8.38 -5.02
C LEU A 32 8.49 -7.81 -5.12
N LEU A 33 7.59 -8.28 -4.26
CA LEU A 33 6.28 -7.67 -4.06
C LEU A 33 6.41 -6.48 -3.11
N VAL A 34 5.71 -5.37 -3.38
CA VAL A 34 5.62 -4.22 -2.48
C VAL A 34 4.16 -3.98 -2.13
N ALA A 35 3.86 -3.89 -0.84
CA ALA A 35 2.51 -3.66 -0.29
C ALA A 35 2.60 -2.64 0.86
N ALA A 36 1.60 -1.75 0.98
CA ALA A 36 1.64 -0.62 1.91
C ALA A 36 0.42 -0.60 2.84
N ASP A 37 0.57 0.02 4.00
CA ASP A 37 -0.54 0.44 4.87
C ASP A 37 -1.44 -0.74 5.29
N LEU A 38 -0.85 -1.71 5.97
CA LEU A 38 -1.56 -2.91 6.41
C LEU A 38 -2.47 -2.63 7.60
N HIS A 39 -2.05 -1.74 8.50
CA HIS A 39 -2.79 -1.35 9.70
C HIS A 39 -3.36 -2.54 10.48
N ILE A 40 -2.53 -3.54 10.73
CA ILE A 40 -2.89 -4.67 11.58
C ILE A 40 -3.27 -4.13 12.97
N GLY A 41 -4.47 -4.49 13.47
CA GLY A 41 -5.04 -4.01 14.72
C GLY A 41 -6.05 -2.87 14.57
N LEU A 42 -6.32 -2.37 13.36
CA LEU A 42 -7.33 -1.33 13.11
C LEU A 42 -8.75 -1.82 13.48
N GLU A 43 -9.02 -3.11 13.33
CA GLU A 43 -10.30 -3.70 13.76
C GLU A 43 -10.51 -3.58 15.26
N ASP A 44 -9.48 -3.78 16.07
CA ASP A 44 -9.58 -3.72 17.54
C ASP A 44 -9.92 -2.29 17.99
N GLU A 45 -9.25 -1.27 17.44
CA GLU A 45 -9.56 0.14 17.71
C GLU A 45 -11.00 0.50 17.30
N SER A 46 -11.47 -0.05 16.18
CA SER A 46 -12.84 0.16 15.70
C SER A 46 -13.85 -0.45 16.66
N GLU A 47 -13.60 -1.64 17.16
CA GLU A 47 -14.46 -2.32 18.15
C GLU A 47 -14.46 -1.59 19.50
N GLU A 48 -13.31 -1.09 19.97
CA GLU A 48 -13.23 -0.24 21.18
C GLU A 48 -14.08 1.04 21.05
N LYS A 49 -14.23 1.56 19.84
CA LYS A 49 -15.11 2.69 19.51
C LYS A 49 -16.58 2.29 19.29
N GLY A 50 -16.94 1.03 19.50
CA GLY A 50 -18.31 0.50 19.34
C GLY A 50 -18.69 0.19 17.88
N ILE A 51 -17.75 0.16 16.95
CA ILE A 51 -17.96 -0.23 15.56
C ILE A 51 -17.71 -1.73 15.43
N HIS A 52 -18.77 -2.52 15.30
CA HIS A 52 -18.63 -3.96 15.13
C HIS A 52 -18.15 -4.34 13.73
N ILE A 53 -17.04 -5.07 13.67
CA ILE A 53 -16.48 -5.62 12.43
C ILE A 53 -16.95 -7.08 12.28
N PRO A 54 -17.76 -7.41 11.27
CA PRO A 54 -18.45 -8.71 11.19
C PRO A 54 -17.53 -9.90 10.87
N ALA A 55 -16.30 -9.64 10.46
CA ALA A 55 -15.32 -10.70 10.15
C ALA A 55 -13.89 -10.25 10.46
N PRO A 56 -13.00 -11.17 10.86
CA PRO A 56 -11.61 -10.85 11.11
C PRO A 56 -10.92 -10.32 9.85
N ILE A 57 -10.20 -9.21 9.97
CA ILE A 57 -9.53 -8.53 8.86
C ILE A 57 -8.13 -9.09 8.57
N LEU A 58 -7.43 -9.54 9.60
CA LEU A 58 -6.08 -10.09 9.47
C LEU A 58 -5.94 -11.22 8.41
N PRO A 59 -6.86 -12.20 8.29
CA PRO A 59 -6.79 -13.21 7.22
C PRO A 59 -6.85 -12.60 5.82
N THR A 60 -7.63 -11.54 5.63
CA THR A 60 -7.75 -10.82 4.36
C THR A 60 -6.45 -10.08 4.04
N ILE A 61 -5.86 -9.37 5.02
CA ILE A 61 -4.56 -8.71 4.88
C ILE A 61 -3.49 -9.74 4.46
N ILE A 62 -3.41 -10.86 5.18
CA ILE A 62 -2.45 -11.94 4.86
C ILE A 62 -2.66 -12.45 3.44
N LYS A 63 -3.90 -12.69 3.02
CA LYS A 63 -4.23 -13.16 1.67
C LYS A 63 -3.80 -12.14 0.62
N HIS A 64 -4.06 -10.84 0.82
CA HIS A 64 -3.73 -9.79 -0.13
C HIS A 64 -2.22 -9.61 -0.34
N VAL A 65 -1.39 -10.05 0.59
CA VAL A 65 0.07 -10.01 0.48
C VAL A 65 0.62 -11.33 -0.04
N ILE A 66 0.19 -12.47 0.52
CA ILE A 66 0.78 -13.79 0.20
C ILE A 66 0.36 -14.28 -1.19
N THR A 67 -0.91 -14.16 -1.55
CA THR A 67 -1.40 -14.70 -2.83
C THR A 67 -0.65 -14.12 -4.03
N PRO A 68 -0.57 -12.78 -4.20
CA PRO A 68 0.17 -12.22 -5.32
C PRO A 68 1.68 -12.52 -5.26
N ALA A 69 2.28 -12.60 -4.07
CA ALA A 69 3.69 -12.93 -3.95
C ALA A 69 4.01 -14.33 -4.46
N ILE A 70 3.14 -15.31 -4.16
CA ILE A 70 3.31 -16.70 -4.60
C ILE A 70 3.03 -16.84 -6.10
N GLU A 71 1.89 -16.33 -6.56
CA GLU A 71 1.44 -16.53 -7.95
C GLU A 71 2.35 -15.81 -8.96
N LEU A 72 2.97 -14.69 -8.56
CA LEU A 72 3.94 -13.98 -9.38
C LEU A 72 5.38 -14.49 -9.22
N GLY A 73 5.60 -15.49 -8.37
CA GLY A 73 6.92 -16.10 -8.15
C GLY A 73 7.92 -15.16 -7.48
N CYS A 74 7.47 -14.32 -6.56
CA CYS A 74 8.35 -13.38 -5.86
C CYS A 74 9.35 -14.11 -4.95
N SER A 75 10.54 -13.52 -4.78
CA SER A 75 11.56 -13.97 -3.83
C SER A 75 11.39 -13.36 -2.44
N GLY A 76 10.57 -12.29 -2.33
CA GLY A 76 10.33 -11.60 -1.07
C GLY A 76 9.26 -10.52 -1.18
N VAL A 77 8.98 -9.91 -0.04
CA VAL A 77 7.96 -8.88 0.13
C VAL A 77 8.57 -7.69 0.89
N ILE A 78 8.30 -6.49 0.41
CA ILE A 78 8.60 -5.23 1.11
C ILE A 78 7.27 -4.68 1.64
N LEU A 79 7.18 -4.53 2.96
CA LEU A 79 6.06 -3.86 3.63
C LEU A 79 6.39 -2.37 3.76
N LEU A 80 5.65 -1.54 3.04
CA LEU A 80 5.98 -0.12 2.83
C LEU A 80 5.27 0.77 3.86
N GLY A 81 5.56 0.55 5.12
CA GLY A 81 5.09 1.32 6.28
C GLY A 81 3.67 1.01 6.75
N ASP A 82 3.40 1.50 7.93
CA ASP A 82 2.14 1.33 8.67
C ASP A 82 1.67 -0.13 8.69
N VAL A 83 2.61 -1.00 9.10
CA VAL A 83 2.35 -2.44 9.25
C VAL A 83 1.38 -2.69 10.40
N LYS A 84 1.55 -1.99 11.52
CA LYS A 84 0.61 -1.98 12.66
C LYS A 84 -0.17 -0.67 12.72
N HIS A 85 -1.27 -0.64 13.49
CA HIS A 85 -2.17 0.51 13.50
C HIS A 85 -1.94 1.47 14.68
N GLU A 86 -1.89 1.00 15.92
CA GLU A 86 -1.83 1.85 17.12
C GLU A 86 -0.54 2.68 17.15
N PHE A 87 -0.68 3.99 17.27
CA PHE A 87 0.45 4.92 17.17
C PHE A 87 1.34 4.92 18.42
N ALA A 88 0.73 4.88 19.60
CA ALA A 88 1.40 5.14 20.87
C ALA A 88 2.05 3.90 21.53
N LYS A 89 1.66 2.70 21.13
CA LYS A 89 2.10 1.43 21.71
C LYS A 89 2.04 0.29 20.72
N VAL A 90 2.29 -0.92 21.15
CA VAL A 90 1.97 -2.16 20.45
C VAL A 90 0.95 -2.92 21.30
N THR A 91 -0.20 -3.23 20.71
CA THR A 91 -1.21 -4.08 21.37
C THR A 91 -0.84 -5.57 21.25
N GLY A 92 -1.49 -6.42 22.06
CA GLY A 92 -1.30 -7.87 21.97
C GLY A 92 -1.75 -8.43 20.60
N ALA A 93 -2.81 -7.89 20.06
CA ALA A 93 -3.34 -8.28 18.75
C ALA A 93 -2.39 -7.89 17.60
N GLU A 94 -1.85 -6.66 17.63
CA GLU A 94 -0.83 -6.23 16.68
C GLU A 94 0.42 -7.10 16.73
N TRP A 95 0.92 -7.36 17.94
CA TRP A 95 2.07 -8.25 18.14
C TRP A 95 1.83 -9.62 17.51
N PHE A 96 0.69 -10.24 17.84
CA PHE A 96 0.30 -11.53 17.26
C PHE A 96 0.12 -11.45 15.73
N GLY A 97 -0.58 -10.43 15.24
CA GLY A 97 -0.89 -10.28 13.82
C GLY A 97 0.35 -10.09 12.95
N VAL A 98 1.29 -9.23 13.38
CA VAL A 98 2.56 -9.01 12.69
C VAL A 98 3.40 -10.28 12.65
N LYS A 99 3.54 -10.97 13.80
CA LYS A 99 4.26 -12.26 13.86
C LYS A 99 3.63 -13.30 12.94
N LYS A 100 2.31 -13.41 12.94
CA LYS A 100 1.56 -14.35 12.10
C LYS A 100 1.78 -14.08 10.61
N LEU A 101 1.73 -12.81 10.19
CA LEU A 101 2.00 -12.41 8.80
C LEU A 101 3.43 -12.81 8.39
N ILE A 102 4.44 -12.42 9.18
CA ILE A 102 5.85 -12.71 8.87
C ILE A 102 6.12 -14.23 8.84
N SER A 103 5.56 -14.97 9.81
CA SER A 103 5.67 -16.44 9.82
C SER A 103 5.10 -17.06 8.55
N LYS A 104 3.90 -16.62 8.14
CA LYS A 104 3.24 -17.12 6.93
C LYS A 104 4.01 -16.81 5.65
N LEU A 105 4.67 -15.65 5.57
CA LEU A 105 5.54 -15.30 4.44
C LEU A 105 6.79 -16.21 4.42
N ARG A 106 7.42 -16.42 5.58
CA ARG A 106 8.60 -17.31 5.71
C ARG A 106 8.30 -18.78 5.43
N GLU A 107 7.12 -19.27 5.83
CA GLU A 107 6.64 -20.63 5.49
C GLU A 107 6.58 -20.84 3.96
N ARG A 108 6.54 -19.77 3.18
CA ARG A 108 6.56 -19.77 1.71
C ARG A 108 7.92 -19.40 1.11
N ASN A 109 8.99 -19.41 1.94
CA ASN A 109 10.35 -19.00 1.58
C ASN A 109 10.46 -17.56 1.06
N LEU A 110 9.54 -16.67 1.43
CA LEU A 110 9.57 -15.27 1.08
C LEU A 110 10.41 -14.48 2.10
N LYS A 111 11.39 -13.73 1.63
CA LYS A 111 12.11 -12.74 2.44
C LYS A 111 11.17 -11.58 2.77
N VAL A 112 11.34 -10.98 3.94
CA VAL A 112 10.52 -9.84 4.37
C VAL A 112 11.43 -8.70 4.78
N GLU A 113 11.15 -7.52 4.25
CA GLU A 113 11.77 -6.26 4.67
C GLU A 113 10.68 -5.23 4.95
N VAL A 114 10.94 -4.29 5.84
CA VAL A 114 9.98 -3.25 6.22
C VAL A 114 10.59 -1.88 6.01
N VAL A 115 9.86 -0.97 5.40
CA VAL A 115 10.14 0.46 5.43
C VAL A 115 9.24 1.07 6.49
N ARG A 116 9.79 1.90 7.38
CA ARG A 116 9.07 2.43 8.54
C ARG A 116 7.99 3.44 8.15
N GLY A 117 6.76 3.23 8.62
CA GLY A 117 5.67 4.20 8.61
C GLY A 117 5.61 5.04 9.89
N ASN A 118 4.68 5.99 9.94
CA ASN A 118 4.49 6.84 11.11
C ASN A 118 3.76 6.11 12.27
N HIS A 119 2.96 5.08 11.99
CA HIS A 119 2.36 4.20 12.99
C HIS A 119 3.34 3.14 13.53
N ASP A 120 4.49 2.95 12.88
CA ASP A 120 5.46 1.88 13.20
C ASP A 120 6.46 2.25 14.31
N ASN A 121 6.18 3.24 15.14
CA ASN A 121 7.13 3.71 16.16
C ASN A 121 7.64 2.60 17.08
N TYR A 122 6.81 1.63 17.42
CA TYR A 122 7.13 0.54 18.36
C TYR A 122 7.29 -0.83 17.70
N ILE A 123 7.20 -0.92 16.36
CA ILE A 123 7.35 -2.18 15.61
C ILE A 123 8.78 -2.76 15.72
N ILE A 124 9.77 -1.90 16.01
CA ILE A 124 11.20 -2.26 16.06
C ILE A 124 11.46 -3.49 16.94
N LYS A 125 10.77 -3.60 18.08
CA LYS A 125 10.95 -4.74 19.00
C LYS A 125 10.52 -6.05 18.34
N ILE A 126 9.38 -6.04 17.64
CA ILE A 126 8.84 -7.21 16.94
C ILE A 126 9.79 -7.62 15.82
N LEU A 127 10.23 -6.65 15.01
CA LEU A 127 11.09 -6.91 13.86
C LEU A 127 12.47 -7.43 14.28
N LYS A 128 13.04 -6.90 15.37
CA LYS A 128 14.30 -7.41 15.92
C LYS A 128 14.18 -8.85 16.41
N GLU A 129 13.08 -9.18 17.13
CA GLU A 129 12.83 -10.56 17.58
C GLU A 129 12.69 -11.52 16.40
N LEU A 130 12.14 -11.06 15.31
CA LEU A 130 11.91 -11.84 14.10
C LEU A 130 13.06 -11.75 13.09
N ASP A 131 14.15 -11.04 13.38
CA ASP A 131 15.25 -10.81 12.44
C ASP A 131 14.74 -10.32 11.06
N VAL A 132 13.96 -9.24 11.08
CA VAL A 132 13.41 -8.58 9.88
C VAL A 132 14.06 -7.21 9.72
N PRO A 133 14.71 -6.92 8.58
CA PRO A 133 15.31 -5.61 8.29
C PRO A 133 14.26 -4.49 8.31
N LEU A 134 14.62 -3.37 8.96
CA LEU A 134 13.83 -2.15 9.00
C LEU A 134 14.63 -0.99 8.40
N HIS A 135 14.05 -0.35 7.39
CA HIS A 135 14.62 0.80 6.70
C HIS A 135 13.88 2.09 7.12
N ASP A 136 14.60 3.15 7.42
CA ASP A 136 14.05 4.48 7.77
C ASP A 136 14.99 5.58 7.25
N PRO A 137 14.57 6.54 6.46
CA PRO A 137 13.19 6.81 6.01
C PRO A 137 12.81 6.12 4.70
N TYR A 138 13.71 5.44 4.01
CA TYR A 138 13.45 4.77 2.74
C TYR A 138 14.42 3.61 2.48
N LEU A 139 14.05 2.77 1.54
CA LEU A 139 14.90 1.78 0.90
C LEU A 139 15.10 2.16 -0.56
N GLU A 140 16.33 2.17 -1.04
CA GLU A 140 16.62 2.38 -2.46
C GLU A 140 17.04 1.07 -3.13
N LEU A 141 16.33 0.71 -4.21
CA LEU A 141 16.61 -0.47 -5.02
C LEU A 141 16.71 -0.08 -6.49
N SER A 142 17.88 -0.27 -7.09
CA SER A 142 18.12 -0.07 -8.54
C SER A 142 17.59 1.27 -9.07
N GLY A 143 17.68 2.36 -8.31
CA GLY A 143 17.20 3.69 -8.69
C GLY A 143 15.69 3.89 -8.51
N ILE A 144 15.03 3.05 -7.71
CA ILE A 144 13.68 3.24 -7.19
C ILE A 144 13.77 3.51 -5.71
N ILE A 145 13.13 4.57 -5.23
CA ILE A 145 12.99 4.91 -3.82
C ILE A 145 11.67 4.34 -3.32
N LEU A 146 11.74 3.49 -2.31
CA LEU A 146 10.60 2.93 -1.59
C LEU A 146 10.52 3.64 -0.24
N THR A 147 9.50 4.45 -0.03
CA THR A 147 9.29 5.21 1.21
C THR A 147 7.85 5.08 1.66
N HIS A 148 7.58 5.22 2.96
CA HIS A 148 6.19 5.29 3.38
C HIS A 148 5.49 6.56 2.89
N GLY A 149 6.17 7.71 2.88
CA GLY A 149 5.62 8.95 2.32
C GLY A 149 5.26 10.03 3.35
N HIS A 150 5.37 9.74 4.65
CA HIS A 150 5.08 10.70 5.74
C HIS A 150 6.20 11.72 5.99
N LYS A 151 7.37 11.54 5.38
CA LYS A 151 8.52 12.44 5.47
C LYS A 151 8.85 13.03 4.11
N THR A 152 9.44 14.23 4.10
CA THR A 152 9.99 14.83 2.87
C THR A 152 11.21 14.03 2.39
N LEU A 153 11.39 13.95 1.08
CA LEU A 153 12.59 13.42 0.44
C LEU A 153 13.50 14.58 0.06
N ILE A 154 14.72 14.63 0.61
CA ILE A 154 15.67 15.73 0.39
C ILE A 154 16.23 15.65 -1.03
N GLU A 155 16.61 14.43 -1.50
CA GLU A 155 17.17 14.22 -2.84
C GLU A 155 16.58 12.97 -3.47
N LYS A 156 15.97 13.10 -4.65
CA LYS A 156 15.50 11.95 -5.42
C LYS A 156 16.18 11.81 -6.79
N GLY A 157 16.84 12.85 -7.29
CA GLY A 157 17.67 12.79 -8.50
C GLY A 157 16.98 12.22 -9.74
N GLY A 158 15.69 12.49 -9.96
CA GLY A 158 14.93 11.95 -11.10
C GLY A 158 14.52 10.47 -10.97
N LYS A 159 14.73 9.85 -9.81
CA LYS A 159 14.35 8.46 -9.53
C LYS A 159 12.83 8.30 -9.45
N ALA A 160 12.35 7.08 -9.66
CA ALA A 160 10.97 6.73 -9.35
C ALA A 160 10.80 6.64 -7.82
N VAL A 161 9.69 7.17 -7.30
CA VAL A 161 9.30 7.10 -5.89
C VAL A 161 8.03 6.27 -5.78
N ILE A 162 8.07 5.22 -5.00
CA ILE A 162 6.91 4.40 -4.65
C ILE A 162 6.61 4.63 -3.18
N MET A 163 5.34 4.92 -2.86
CA MET A 163 4.95 5.31 -1.51
C MET A 163 3.55 4.84 -1.13
N GLY A 164 3.28 4.73 0.18
CA GLY A 164 1.97 4.54 0.81
C GLY A 164 1.46 5.81 1.48
N HIS A 165 1.02 5.70 2.75
CA HIS A 165 0.60 6.76 3.67
C HIS A 165 -0.69 7.48 3.31
N GLU A 166 -0.90 7.81 2.06
CA GLU A 166 -2.05 8.60 1.61
C GLU A 166 -3.34 7.77 1.51
N HIS A 167 -3.20 6.43 1.41
CA HIS A 167 -4.30 5.48 1.16
C HIS A 167 -5.21 5.95 0.01
N PRO A 168 -4.68 6.21 -1.18
CA PRO A 168 -5.38 6.92 -2.23
C PRO A 168 -6.70 6.28 -2.62
N ALA A 169 -7.69 7.15 -2.85
CA ALA A 169 -9.00 6.78 -3.34
C ALA A 169 -9.46 7.73 -4.44
N ILE A 170 -10.44 7.27 -5.23
CA ILE A 170 -11.17 8.04 -6.22
C ILE A 170 -12.65 7.97 -5.87
N THR A 171 -13.32 9.11 -5.88
CA THR A 171 -14.77 9.19 -5.71
C THR A 171 -15.43 9.31 -7.07
N LEU A 172 -16.31 8.38 -7.37
CA LEU A 172 -17.12 8.37 -8.59
C LEU A 172 -18.60 8.57 -8.24
N LYS A 173 -19.35 9.23 -9.12
CA LYS A 173 -20.80 9.37 -9.00
C LYS A 173 -21.49 8.39 -9.93
N ASP A 174 -22.51 7.73 -9.44
CA ASP A 174 -23.40 6.94 -10.29
C ASP A 174 -24.44 7.83 -11.02
N ASP A 175 -25.28 7.20 -11.84
CA ASP A 175 -26.27 7.88 -12.68
C ASP A 175 -27.35 8.62 -11.85
N VAL A 176 -27.50 8.28 -10.56
CA VAL A 176 -28.43 8.96 -9.64
C VAL A 176 -27.72 9.98 -8.74
N GLY A 177 -26.41 10.20 -8.94
CA GLY A 177 -25.62 11.19 -8.23
C GLY A 177 -25.04 10.73 -6.89
N ILE A 178 -25.17 9.45 -6.53
CA ILE A 178 -24.59 8.91 -5.30
C ILE A 178 -23.08 8.75 -5.48
N LYS A 179 -22.32 9.23 -4.49
CA LYS A 179 -20.86 9.13 -4.47
C LYS A 179 -20.43 7.77 -3.93
N HIS A 180 -19.54 7.12 -4.68
CA HIS A 180 -18.89 5.86 -4.31
C HIS A 180 -17.38 6.07 -4.25
N LYS A 181 -16.75 5.68 -3.15
CA LYS A 181 -15.32 5.81 -2.91
C LYS A 181 -14.63 4.47 -3.17
N PHE A 182 -13.66 4.48 -4.07
CA PHE A 182 -12.87 3.30 -4.44
C PHE A 182 -11.40 3.54 -4.17
N LYS A 183 -10.70 2.56 -3.64
CA LYS A 183 -9.23 2.58 -3.53
C LYS A 183 -8.61 2.65 -4.92
N ALA A 184 -7.45 3.27 -5.03
CA ALA A 184 -6.73 3.36 -6.29
C ALA A 184 -5.22 3.40 -6.10
N PHE A 185 -4.47 2.85 -7.05
CA PHE A 185 -3.09 3.25 -7.26
C PHE A 185 -3.09 4.57 -8.01
N ILE A 186 -2.19 5.47 -7.67
CA ILE A 186 -2.04 6.76 -8.36
C ILE A 186 -0.66 6.81 -9.00
N ASP A 187 -0.62 6.88 -10.32
CA ASP A 187 0.59 6.94 -11.12
C ASP A 187 0.77 8.34 -11.72
N LEU A 188 1.79 9.06 -11.27
CA LEU A 188 2.11 10.40 -11.74
C LEU A 188 3.51 10.46 -12.34
N GLN A 189 3.61 10.78 -13.63
CA GLN A 189 4.86 11.09 -14.30
C GLN A 189 5.06 12.59 -14.36
N THR A 190 6.20 13.06 -13.83
CA THR A 190 6.60 14.49 -13.90
C THR A 190 7.95 14.63 -14.59
N SER A 191 8.38 15.86 -14.89
CA SER A 191 9.75 16.15 -15.35
C SER A 191 10.82 15.76 -14.32
N GLY A 192 10.46 15.77 -13.03
CA GLY A 192 11.35 15.42 -11.93
C GLY A 192 11.37 13.94 -11.56
N GLY A 193 10.67 13.06 -12.29
CA GLY A 193 10.59 11.62 -12.02
C GLY A 193 9.16 11.11 -11.91
N ARG A 194 9.01 9.84 -11.57
CA ARG A 194 7.72 9.18 -11.39
C ARG A 194 7.38 9.04 -9.92
N TYR A 195 6.11 9.18 -9.60
CA TYR A 195 5.55 8.87 -8.29
C TYR A 195 4.43 7.83 -8.45
N LEU A 196 4.50 6.78 -7.65
CA LEU A 196 3.46 5.77 -7.57
C LEU A 196 2.98 5.66 -6.13
N VAL A 197 1.73 6.04 -5.87
CA VAL A 197 1.10 5.95 -4.55
C VAL A 197 0.26 4.69 -4.49
N LEU A 198 0.52 3.84 -3.50
CA LEU A 198 -0.15 2.55 -3.34
C LEU A 198 -1.41 2.69 -2.48
N PRO A 199 -2.49 1.97 -2.82
CA PRO A 199 -3.63 1.84 -1.92
C PRO A 199 -3.27 1.01 -0.69
N SER A 200 -3.96 1.28 0.44
CA SER A 200 -3.77 0.47 1.64
C SER A 200 -4.22 -0.98 1.42
N VAL A 201 -3.44 -1.93 1.97
CA VAL A 201 -3.78 -3.36 1.99
C VAL A 201 -4.96 -3.63 2.90
N SER A 202 -5.05 -2.91 4.04
CA SER A 202 -6.18 -3.05 4.96
C SER A 202 -7.51 -2.73 4.28
N PRO A 203 -8.51 -3.60 4.33
CA PRO A 203 -9.85 -3.30 3.78
C PRO A 203 -10.53 -2.11 4.47
N LEU A 204 -10.20 -1.84 5.73
CA LEU A 204 -10.82 -0.80 6.55
C LEU A 204 -10.19 0.59 6.37
N ALA A 205 -8.95 0.66 5.89
CA ALA A 205 -8.24 1.92 5.77
C ALA A 205 -8.54 2.59 4.42
N TYR A 206 -9.27 3.69 4.46
CA TYR A 206 -9.48 4.61 3.34
C TYR A 206 -8.83 5.94 3.66
N GLY A 207 -8.30 6.60 2.64
CA GLY A 207 -7.60 7.88 2.79
C GLY A 207 -8.10 8.97 1.86
N SER A 208 -7.16 9.73 1.28
CA SER A 208 -7.43 10.92 0.50
C SER A 208 -8.09 10.63 -0.85
N GLU A 209 -9.12 11.39 -1.17
CA GLU A 209 -9.83 11.33 -2.45
C GLU A 209 -9.12 12.25 -3.44
N PHE A 210 -8.30 11.67 -4.30
CA PHE A 210 -7.38 12.41 -5.17
C PHE A 210 -8.06 13.30 -6.21
N ASN A 211 -9.30 13.02 -6.56
CA ASN A 211 -10.10 13.86 -7.46
C ASN A 211 -10.99 14.88 -6.74
N GLU A 212 -11.00 14.90 -5.39
CA GLU A 212 -11.80 15.86 -4.61
C GLU A 212 -10.91 16.74 -3.72
N VAL A 213 -9.76 16.24 -3.24
CA VAL A 213 -8.88 16.91 -2.30
C VAL A 213 -7.75 17.63 -3.03
N PRO A 214 -7.55 18.93 -2.85
CA PRO A 214 -6.44 19.67 -3.44
C PRO A 214 -5.08 19.13 -2.99
N ALA A 215 -4.06 19.23 -3.85
CA ALA A 215 -2.72 18.70 -3.57
C ALA A 215 -2.10 19.25 -2.27
N ASP A 216 -2.29 20.54 -1.98
CA ASP A 216 -1.78 21.20 -0.77
C ASP A 216 -2.39 20.69 0.55
N LYS A 217 -3.50 19.94 0.47
CA LYS A 217 -4.20 19.29 1.60
C LYS A 217 -3.86 17.81 1.76
N MET A 218 -3.05 17.24 0.87
CA MET A 218 -2.61 15.85 1.01
C MET A 218 -1.83 15.64 2.30
N LEU A 219 -1.91 14.43 2.88
CA LEU A 219 -1.18 14.08 4.11
C LEU A 219 0.32 14.07 3.87
N SER A 220 0.73 13.53 2.72
CA SER A 220 2.14 13.40 2.36
C SER A 220 2.75 14.74 1.94
N PRO A 221 3.83 15.20 2.60
CA PRO A 221 4.53 16.42 2.19
C PRO A 221 5.16 16.30 0.80
N ILE A 222 5.36 15.06 0.29
CA ILE A 222 5.88 14.81 -1.06
C ILE A 222 4.86 15.23 -2.11
N LEU A 223 3.58 14.95 -1.88
CA LEU A 223 2.51 15.19 -2.86
C LEU A 223 2.05 16.66 -2.90
N ARG A 224 2.21 17.39 -1.79
CA ARG A 224 1.72 18.77 -1.66
C ARG A 224 2.28 19.75 -2.70
N THR A 225 3.40 19.42 -3.31
CA THR A 225 4.09 20.28 -4.29
C THR A 225 3.92 19.80 -5.73
N LEU A 226 3.10 18.76 -5.95
CA LEU A 226 2.92 18.15 -7.27
C LEU A 226 1.58 18.56 -7.88
N ASP A 227 1.57 18.70 -9.21
CA ASP A 227 0.31 18.80 -9.95
C ASP A 227 -0.27 17.39 -10.12
N LEU A 228 -1.32 17.10 -9.35
CA LEU A 228 -1.98 15.80 -9.35
C LEU A 228 -2.99 15.63 -10.49
N SER A 229 -3.33 16.69 -11.22
CA SER A 229 -4.30 16.63 -12.35
C SER A 229 -3.86 15.69 -13.47
N GLU A 230 -2.54 15.56 -13.66
CA GLU A 230 -1.93 14.69 -14.66
C GLU A 230 -1.80 13.22 -14.21
N ALA A 231 -2.10 12.92 -12.95
CA ALA A 231 -1.99 11.58 -12.41
C ALA A 231 -3.06 10.64 -12.98
N VAL A 232 -2.67 9.40 -13.23
CA VAL A 232 -3.53 8.33 -13.73
C VAL A 232 -3.91 7.38 -12.61
N PRO A 233 -5.19 7.30 -12.23
CA PRO A 233 -5.63 6.35 -11.23
C PRO A 233 -5.90 4.97 -11.85
N TYR A 234 -5.49 3.93 -11.10
CA TYR A 234 -5.89 2.55 -11.33
C TYR A 234 -6.78 2.15 -10.15
N VAL A 235 -8.07 2.22 -10.37
CA VAL A 235 -9.10 1.91 -9.36
C VAL A 235 -9.13 0.42 -9.10
N ILE A 236 -9.17 0.05 -7.82
CA ILE A 236 -9.12 -1.35 -7.40
C ILE A 236 -10.32 -1.73 -6.53
N GLU A 237 -10.93 -2.85 -6.87
CA GLU A 237 -11.73 -3.68 -5.95
C GLU A 237 -10.90 -4.92 -5.62
N ALA A 238 -10.33 -4.94 -4.40
CA ALA A 238 -9.33 -5.93 -4.03
C ALA A 238 -9.86 -7.37 -4.07
N GLY A 239 -9.14 -8.24 -4.76
CA GLY A 239 -9.55 -9.62 -5.04
C GLY A 239 -10.55 -9.78 -6.18
N VAL A 240 -10.95 -8.69 -6.87
CA VAL A 240 -11.93 -8.71 -7.96
C VAL A 240 -11.33 -8.13 -9.25
N VAL A 241 -10.93 -6.85 -9.26
CA VAL A 241 -10.48 -6.18 -10.49
C VAL A 241 -9.63 -4.94 -10.21
N VAL A 242 -8.74 -4.61 -11.16
CA VAL A 242 -8.10 -3.30 -11.27
C VAL A 242 -8.44 -2.71 -12.64
N LYS A 243 -8.86 -1.45 -12.68
CA LYS A 243 -9.19 -0.73 -13.91
C LYS A 243 -8.46 0.61 -13.99
N ARG A 244 -7.82 0.88 -15.12
CA ARG A 244 -7.23 2.17 -15.41
C ARG A 244 -8.33 3.18 -15.77
N PHE A 245 -8.26 4.37 -15.18
CA PHE A 245 -9.17 5.48 -15.45
C PHE A 245 -8.47 6.64 -16.20
N PRO A 246 -9.20 7.63 -16.70
CA PRO A 246 -8.64 8.87 -17.21
C PRO A 246 -7.80 9.59 -16.14
N LYS A 247 -7.00 10.57 -16.56
CA LYS A 247 -6.26 11.44 -15.63
C LYS A 247 -7.23 12.12 -14.65
N ILE A 248 -6.76 12.39 -13.45
CA ILE A 248 -7.55 12.99 -12.36
C ILE A 248 -8.22 14.29 -12.80
N GLY A 249 -7.53 15.13 -13.59
CA GLY A 249 -8.10 16.38 -14.09
C GLY A 249 -9.30 16.23 -15.04
N TYR A 250 -9.67 15.00 -15.43
CA TYR A 250 -10.86 14.69 -16.22
C TYR A 250 -11.94 13.92 -15.47
N LEU A 251 -11.76 13.68 -14.17
CA LEU A 251 -12.73 13.04 -13.29
C LEU A 251 -13.46 14.07 -12.44
#